data_e759c9ff55043e7f303f90f5c678e759
#
_entry.id   e759c9ff55043e7f303f90f5c678e759
#
_cell.length_a   1.000
_cell.length_b   1.000
_cell.length_c   1.000
_cell.angle_alpha   90.00
_cell.angle_beta   90.00
_cell.angle_gamma   90.00
#
_symmetry.space_group_name_H-M   'P 1'
#
loop_
_entity.id
_entity.type
_entity.pdbx_description
1 polymer ?
#
loop_
_entity_poly.entity_id
_entity_poly.type
_entity_poly.pdbx_seq_one_letter_code
_entity_poly.pdbx_strand_id
1 'polypeptide(L)'
;MIFGGVGDMIGKVKKMQEDLKNVQKELSSVIVTEESGGVKVAVSGDMELREFKLDPRILDNKDIKRVEWLISDAVDKAFAKAKKEAADRLRKVTGGLSIPGLF
;
A
#
# COMPACT_ATOMS: atom_id res chain seq x y z
N MET A 1 25.05 33.43 4.46
CA MET A 1 24.38 34.12 3.39
C MET A 1 22.96 33.62 3.22
N ILE A 2 22.03 34.55 3.33
CA ILE A 2 20.59 34.21 3.35
C ILE A 2 20.13 33.62 2.01
N PHE A 3 20.64 34.07 0.91
CA PHE A 3 20.20 33.62 -0.42
C PHE A 3 20.63 32.17 -0.74
N GLY A 4 21.80 31.76 -0.30
CA GLY A 4 22.29 30.39 -0.52
C GLY A 4 21.46 29.36 0.22
N GLY A 5 21.03 29.70 1.46
CA GLY A 5 20.17 28.79 2.25
C GLY A 5 18.78 28.59 1.66
N VAL A 6 18.19 29.65 1.11
CA VAL A 6 16.86 29.57 0.47
C VAL A 6 16.93 28.74 -0.80
N GLY A 7 17.96 28.92 -1.62
CA GLY A 7 18.17 28.13 -2.83
C GLY A 7 18.31 26.63 -2.53
N ASP A 8 19.08 26.30 -1.49
CA ASP A 8 19.27 24.93 -1.07
C ASP A 8 17.96 24.28 -0.57
N MET A 9 17.16 25.03 0.18
CA MET A 9 15.86 24.56 0.65
C MET A 9 14.91 24.25 -0.51
N ILE A 10 14.86 25.14 -1.51
CA ILE A 10 14.02 24.95 -2.69
C ILE A 10 14.47 23.72 -3.47
N GLY A 11 15.78 23.51 -3.63
CA GLY A 11 16.32 22.34 -4.29
C GLY A 11 15.99 21.05 -3.57
N LYS A 12 16.08 21.04 -2.25
CA LYS A 12 15.71 19.87 -1.42
C LYS A 12 14.23 19.56 -1.52
N VAL A 13 13.37 20.56 -1.48
CA VAL A 13 11.92 20.37 -1.60
C VAL A 13 11.57 19.80 -2.99
N LYS A 14 12.17 20.34 -4.05
CA LYS A 14 11.93 19.82 -5.40
C LYS A 14 12.36 18.36 -5.53
N LYS A 15 13.53 18.02 -4.98
CA LYS A 15 14.02 16.65 -5.00
C LYS A 15 13.09 15.72 -4.23
N MET A 16 12.63 16.15 -3.06
CA MET A 16 11.68 15.37 -2.27
C MET A 16 10.38 15.14 -3.03
N GLN A 17 9.86 16.15 -3.73
CA GLN A 17 8.67 16.00 -4.56
C GLN A 17 8.86 14.99 -5.68
N GLU A 18 10.00 15.01 -6.35
CA GLU A 18 10.35 14.05 -7.39
C GLU A 18 10.45 12.63 -6.81
N ASP A 19 11.12 12.49 -5.66
CA ASP A 19 11.29 11.22 -4.99
C ASP A 19 9.94 10.64 -4.55
N LEU A 20 9.04 11.48 -4.03
CA LEU A 20 7.69 11.06 -3.66
C LEU A 20 6.89 10.60 -4.89
N LYS A 21 7.03 11.31 -6.01
CA LYS A 21 6.38 10.92 -7.26
C LYS A 21 6.88 9.56 -7.75
N ASN A 22 8.18 9.34 -7.68
CA ASN A 22 8.79 8.08 -8.08
C ASN A 22 8.34 6.93 -7.17
N VAL A 23 8.27 7.17 -5.85
CA VAL A 23 7.77 6.16 -4.90
C VAL A 23 6.31 5.84 -5.19
N GLN A 24 5.48 6.83 -5.50
CA GLN A 24 4.07 6.58 -5.85
C GLN A 24 3.95 5.69 -7.09
N LYS A 25 4.81 5.90 -8.09
CA LYS A 25 4.86 5.03 -9.27
C LYS A 25 5.32 3.62 -8.92
N GLU A 26 6.34 3.50 -8.06
CA GLU A 26 6.82 2.21 -7.58
C GLU A 26 5.74 1.44 -6.82
N LEU A 27 4.93 2.13 -6.03
CA LEU A 27 3.87 1.52 -5.23
C LEU A 27 2.85 0.79 -6.10
N SER A 28 2.61 1.26 -7.32
CA SER A 28 1.70 0.57 -8.24
C SER A 28 2.21 -0.80 -8.66
N SER A 29 3.54 -1.02 -8.60
CA SER A 29 4.19 -2.29 -8.93
C SER A 29 4.40 -3.19 -7.72
N VAL A 30 4.24 -2.66 -6.52
CA VAL A 30 4.36 -3.45 -5.29
C VAL A 30 3.06 -4.20 -5.08
N ILE A 31 3.15 -5.53 -5.06
CA ILE A 31 1.99 -6.38 -4.88
C ILE A 31 2.13 -7.13 -3.56
N VAL A 32 1.14 -6.98 -2.70
CA VAL A 32 1.03 -7.75 -1.47
C VAL A 32 -0.12 -8.74 -1.62
N THR A 33 0.10 -9.95 -1.16
CA THR A 33 -0.86 -11.04 -1.29
C THR A 33 -1.18 -11.61 0.07
N GLU A 34 -2.45 -11.82 0.35
CA GLU A 34 -2.93 -12.49 1.55
C GLU A 34 -3.93 -13.57 1.18
N GLU A 35 -3.90 -14.63 1.95
CA GLU A 35 -4.80 -15.76 1.76
C GLU A 35 -5.45 -16.13 3.09
N SER A 36 -6.75 -16.40 3.05
CA SER A 36 -7.51 -16.80 4.22
C SER A 36 -8.50 -17.87 3.79
N GLY A 37 -8.27 -19.11 4.24
CA GLY A 37 -9.21 -20.23 4.05
C GLY A 37 -9.69 -20.48 2.63
N GLY A 38 -8.83 -20.29 1.64
CA GLY A 38 -9.19 -20.47 0.23
C GLY A 38 -9.57 -19.19 -0.50
N VAL A 39 -9.51 -18.03 0.17
CA VAL A 39 -9.69 -16.71 -0.44
C VAL A 39 -8.31 -16.08 -0.60
N LYS A 40 -7.95 -15.73 -1.82
CA LYS A 40 -6.68 -15.07 -2.12
C LYS A 40 -6.94 -13.66 -2.63
N VAL A 41 -6.28 -12.69 -2.03
CA VAL A 41 -6.41 -11.26 -2.39
C VAL A 41 -5.03 -10.69 -2.62
N ALA A 42 -4.86 -10.00 -3.73
CA ALA A 42 -3.64 -9.25 -4.03
C ALA A 42 -3.99 -7.77 -4.19
N VAL A 43 -3.26 -6.92 -3.49
CA VAL A 43 -3.46 -5.47 -3.46
C VAL A 43 -2.13 -4.80 -3.77
N SER A 44 -2.16 -3.74 -4.57
CA SER A 44 -0.95 -2.95 -4.84
C SER A 44 -0.67 -1.97 -3.71
N GLY A 45 0.57 -1.48 -3.66
CA GLY A 45 0.98 -0.47 -2.69
C GLY A 45 0.25 0.85 -2.82
N ASP A 46 -0.37 1.13 -3.97
CA ASP A 46 -1.22 2.29 -4.20
C ASP A 46 -2.71 2.02 -3.88
N MET A 47 -2.98 0.94 -3.14
CA MET A 47 -4.31 0.58 -2.63
C MET A 47 -5.33 0.19 -3.70
N GLU A 48 -4.86 -0.47 -4.76
CA GLU A 48 -5.75 -1.03 -5.77
C GLU A 48 -5.83 -2.55 -5.64
N LEU A 49 -7.04 -3.08 -5.70
CA LEU A 49 -7.25 -4.52 -5.76
C LEU A 49 -6.78 -5.04 -7.11
N ARG A 50 -5.80 -5.93 -7.12
CA ARG A 50 -5.19 -6.48 -8.34
C ARG A 50 -5.69 -7.87 -8.67
N GLU A 51 -5.94 -8.68 -7.66
CA GLU A 51 -6.37 -10.05 -7.85
C GLU A 51 -7.29 -10.46 -6.73
N PHE A 52 -8.30 -11.23 -7.08
CA PHE A 52 -9.22 -11.82 -6.12
C PHE A 52 -9.57 -13.22 -6.62
N LYS A 53 -9.26 -14.24 -5.84
CA LYS A 53 -9.54 -15.62 -6.21
C LYS A 53 -10.20 -16.37 -5.07
N LEU A 54 -11.17 -17.19 -5.41
CA LEU A 54 -11.82 -18.10 -4.50
C LEU A 54 -11.50 -19.54 -4.91
N ASP A 55 -11.09 -20.36 -3.95
CA ASP A 55 -11.03 -21.78 -4.16
C ASP A 55 -12.48 -22.29 -4.18
N PRO A 56 -12.94 -22.95 -5.27
CA PRO A 56 -14.33 -23.40 -5.37
C PRO A 56 -14.76 -24.31 -4.22
N ARG A 57 -13.83 -25.02 -3.60
CA ARG A 57 -14.11 -25.94 -2.50
C ARG A 57 -14.66 -25.25 -1.25
N ILE A 58 -14.41 -23.95 -1.06
CA ILE A 58 -14.96 -23.23 0.08
C ILE A 58 -16.48 -23.07 0.00
N LEU A 59 -17.03 -23.24 -1.20
CA LEU A 59 -18.47 -23.16 -1.44
C LEU A 59 -19.20 -24.48 -1.21
N ASP A 60 -18.47 -25.58 -1.05
CA ASP A 60 -19.04 -26.92 -0.91
C ASP A 60 -19.91 -27.06 0.34
N ASN A 61 -19.56 -26.38 1.41
CA ASN A 61 -20.31 -26.42 2.67
C ASN A 61 -21.55 -25.52 2.66
N LYS A 62 -21.72 -24.69 1.65
CA LYS A 62 -22.81 -23.72 1.51
C LYS A 62 -22.96 -22.78 2.71
N ASP A 63 -21.87 -22.59 3.46
CA ASP A 63 -21.84 -21.66 4.59
C ASP A 63 -21.43 -20.26 4.09
N ILE A 64 -22.41 -19.52 3.65
CA ILE A 64 -22.19 -18.21 3.04
C ILE A 64 -21.60 -17.22 4.03
N LYS A 65 -22.02 -17.24 5.28
CA LYS A 65 -21.49 -16.35 6.31
C LYS A 65 -20.00 -16.58 6.55
N ARG A 66 -19.57 -17.83 6.52
CA ARG A 66 -18.16 -18.15 6.63
C ARG A 66 -17.37 -17.63 5.45
N VAL A 67 -17.89 -17.77 4.22
CA VAL A 67 -17.26 -17.26 3.01
C VAL A 67 -17.15 -15.74 3.08
N GLU A 68 -18.20 -15.05 3.48
CA GLU A 68 -18.18 -13.61 3.66
C GLU A 68 -17.10 -13.17 4.66
N TRP A 69 -17.00 -13.88 5.79
CA TRP A 69 -15.98 -13.60 6.80
C TRP A 69 -14.56 -13.79 6.24
N LEU A 70 -14.34 -14.89 5.53
CA LEU A 70 -13.04 -15.19 4.92
C LEU A 70 -12.63 -14.12 3.89
N ILE A 71 -13.59 -13.64 3.10
CA ILE A 71 -13.36 -12.56 2.14
C ILE A 71 -12.97 -11.27 2.87
N SER A 72 -13.75 -10.87 3.85
CA SER A 72 -13.47 -9.68 4.66
C SER A 72 -12.09 -9.77 5.31
N ASP A 73 -11.77 -10.90 5.89
CA ASP A 73 -10.49 -11.11 6.57
C ASP A 73 -9.31 -10.98 5.59
N ALA A 74 -9.40 -11.63 4.44
CA ALA A 74 -8.36 -11.57 3.43
C ALA A 74 -8.18 -10.16 2.87
N VAL A 75 -9.28 -9.47 2.59
CA VAL A 75 -9.27 -8.09 2.06
C VAL A 75 -8.65 -7.14 3.08
N ASP A 76 -9.10 -7.20 4.33
CA ASP A 76 -8.58 -6.33 5.39
C ASP A 76 -7.09 -6.53 5.61
N LYS A 77 -6.64 -7.78 5.64
CA LYS A 77 -5.22 -8.10 5.81
C LYS A 77 -4.38 -7.61 4.63
N ALA A 78 -4.86 -7.80 3.41
CA ALA A 78 -4.15 -7.37 2.21
C ALA A 78 -4.00 -5.85 2.17
N PHE A 79 -5.05 -5.10 2.45
CA PHE A 79 -5.00 -3.64 2.50
C PHE A 79 -4.14 -3.13 3.65
N ALA A 80 -4.22 -3.74 4.83
CA ALA A 80 -3.35 -3.37 5.96
C ALA A 80 -1.88 -3.57 5.62
N LYS A 81 -1.54 -4.68 4.99
CA LYS A 81 -0.17 -4.98 4.56
C LYS A 81 0.31 -4.02 3.48
N ALA A 82 -0.54 -3.70 2.50
CA ALA A 82 -0.24 -2.73 1.45
C ALA A 82 -0.01 -1.34 2.03
N LYS A 83 -0.84 -0.93 2.99
CA LYS A 83 -0.71 0.36 3.67
C LYS A 83 0.62 0.45 4.43
N LYS A 84 1.00 -0.61 5.13
CA LYS A 84 2.28 -0.66 5.85
C LYS A 84 3.46 -0.56 4.90
N GLU A 85 3.42 -1.30 3.80
CA GLU A 85 4.47 -1.28 2.79
C GLU A 85 4.60 0.10 2.16
N ALA A 86 3.49 0.75 1.85
CA ALA A 86 3.47 2.11 1.33
C ALA A 86 4.06 3.11 2.33
N ALA A 87 3.66 3.01 3.60
CA ALA A 87 4.17 3.88 4.66
C ALA A 87 5.68 3.72 4.85
N ASP A 88 6.18 2.49 4.83
CA ASP A 88 7.61 2.21 4.97
C ASP A 88 8.42 2.81 3.82
N ARG A 89 7.93 2.72 2.59
CA ARG A 89 8.60 3.29 1.43
C ARG A 89 8.59 4.80 1.44
N LEU A 90 7.46 5.42 1.79
CA LEU A 90 7.35 6.86 1.91
C LEU A 90 8.24 7.41 3.03
N ARG A 91 8.35 6.67 4.13
CA ARG A 91 9.20 7.06 5.25
C ARG A 91 10.68 7.12 4.85
N LYS A 92 11.13 6.22 4.00
CA LYS A 92 12.50 6.25 3.47
C LYS A 92 12.79 7.52 2.68
N VAL A 93 11.82 8.00 1.90
CA VAL A 93 11.94 9.22 1.11
C VAL A 93 11.95 10.46 1.99
N THR A 94 11.10 10.49 3.03
CA THR A 94 10.95 11.66 3.92
C THR A 94 11.97 11.68 5.05
N GLY A 95 12.82 10.66 5.16
CA GLY A 95 13.79 10.56 6.24
C GLY A 95 13.17 10.39 7.62
N GLY A 96 11.97 9.82 7.67
CA GLY A 96 11.24 9.60 8.91
C GLY A 96 10.31 10.75 9.30
N LEU A 97 10.26 11.82 8.50
CA LEU A 97 9.35 12.93 8.77
C LEU A 97 7.90 12.52 8.46
N SER A 98 6.99 12.92 9.33
CA SER A 98 5.57 12.73 9.11
C SER A 98 5.04 13.80 8.16
N ILE A 99 4.36 13.38 7.09
CA ILE A 99 3.75 14.30 6.13
C ILE A 99 2.23 14.21 6.28
N PRO A 100 1.58 15.30 6.72
CA PRO A 100 0.12 15.31 6.85
C PRO A 100 -0.55 15.02 5.51
N GLY A 101 -1.56 14.14 5.55
CA GLY A 101 -2.33 13.77 4.38
C GLY A 101 -1.81 12.57 3.59
N LEU A 102 -0.61 12.06 3.89
CA LEU A 102 -0.04 10.87 3.24
C LEU A 102 -0.18 9.59 4.06
N PHE A 103 -0.45 9.73 5.34
CA PHE A 103 -0.60 8.61 6.26
C PHE A 103 -1.91 8.64 7.00
#